data_7751487779069179ca1e6d2d6426c03c
#
_entry.id   7751487779069179ca1e6d2d6426c03c
#
_cell.length_a   1.000
_cell.length_b   1.000
_cell.length_c   1.000
_cell.angle_alpha   90.00
_cell.angle_beta   90.00
_cell.angle_gamma   90.00
#
_symmetry.space_group_name_H-M   'P 1'
#
loop_
_entity.id
_entity.type
_entity.pdbx_description
1 polymer ?
#
loop_
_entity_poly.entity_id
_entity_poly.type
_entity_poly.pdbx_seq_one_letter_code
_entity_poly.pdbx_strand_id
1 'polypeptide(L)'
;KAEARLKSVFEDIEMPLVPVLARIERAGVKVDARMLAEHSARLAERMAQAEADAHAAAGHPFNLGSPKQIQAILFDEMGLPVIAKTPKGQPSTAESVLQELAHEHQLPKLILEHRELSKLKSTYTDALPLCIDSNTGRVHTSYRQAIAATGRLSSSDPNLQNIPVRSEEGRRIRQAFVAPEGHTLLAADYSQIELRIMAHLSSDQGLLRAFEAGADIHSATAAEVFGTDGEVSADERRSAKAINFGLIYGMSAFGLARQLGIERAQAQNYVDLYFARYPGVKDYMDAIRAEAHERGYVETVFGRRLYLPEINSRNAQRRQYAERTAINAPMQGSAADIIKRAMLSLD
;
A
#
# COMPACT_ATOMS: atom_id res chain seq x y z
N LYS A 1 -31.27 -4.62 14.72
CA LYS A 1 -30.85 -3.91 13.45
C LYS A 1 -29.37 -4.17 13.12
N ALA A 2 -28.46 -4.12 14.11
CA ALA A 2 -27.03 -4.31 13.89
C ALA A 2 -26.69 -5.75 13.41
N GLU A 3 -27.29 -6.76 14.01
CA GLU A 3 -27.16 -8.16 13.58
C GLU A 3 -27.70 -8.40 12.17
N ALA A 4 -28.80 -7.72 11.80
CA ALA A 4 -29.35 -7.81 10.45
C ALA A 4 -28.38 -7.33 9.35
N ARG A 5 -27.61 -6.25 9.62
CA ARG A 5 -26.59 -5.75 8.66
C ARG A 5 -25.41 -6.70 8.52
N LEU A 6 -24.92 -7.29 9.62
CA LEU A 6 -23.88 -8.32 9.56
C LEU A 6 -24.36 -9.57 8.83
N LYS A 7 -25.63 -9.96 9.05
CA LYS A 7 -26.26 -11.06 8.35
C LYS A 7 -26.30 -10.80 6.84
N SER A 8 -26.70 -9.59 6.42
CA SER A 8 -26.70 -9.19 5.01
C SER A 8 -25.29 -9.23 4.39
N VAL A 9 -24.25 -8.73 5.09
CA VAL A 9 -22.86 -8.87 4.61
C VAL A 9 -22.49 -10.34 4.38
N PHE A 10 -22.86 -11.22 5.32
CA PHE A 10 -22.56 -12.65 5.21
C PHE A 10 -23.35 -13.33 4.09
N GLU A 11 -24.67 -13.12 4.03
CA GLU A 11 -25.57 -13.81 3.08
C GLU A 11 -25.53 -13.22 1.67
N ASP A 12 -25.38 -11.88 1.52
CA ASP A 12 -25.49 -11.19 0.24
C ASP A 12 -24.13 -10.92 -0.43
N ILE A 13 -23.03 -10.99 0.33
CA ILE A 13 -21.67 -10.71 -0.16
C ILE A 13 -20.75 -11.92 0.02
N GLU A 14 -20.52 -12.36 1.27
CA GLU A 14 -19.45 -13.34 1.54
C GLU A 14 -19.81 -14.75 1.03
N MET A 15 -20.99 -15.24 1.33
CA MET A 15 -21.38 -16.58 0.93
C MET A 15 -21.55 -16.74 -0.58
N PRO A 16 -22.20 -15.80 -1.30
CA PRO A 16 -22.28 -15.87 -2.76
C PRO A 16 -20.91 -15.76 -3.45
N LEU A 17 -19.95 -15.09 -2.83
CA LEU A 17 -18.60 -14.93 -3.40
C LEU A 17 -17.79 -16.25 -3.38
N VAL A 18 -18.08 -17.18 -2.48
CA VAL A 18 -17.35 -18.45 -2.37
C VAL A 18 -17.28 -19.22 -3.72
N PRO A 19 -18.40 -19.50 -4.42
CA PRO A 19 -18.32 -20.17 -5.71
C PRO A 19 -17.62 -19.34 -6.80
N VAL A 20 -17.71 -18.01 -6.77
CA VAL A 20 -16.99 -17.12 -7.69
C VAL A 20 -15.48 -17.27 -7.50
N LEU A 21 -15.01 -17.16 -6.27
CA LEU A 21 -13.58 -17.34 -5.95
C LEU A 21 -13.10 -18.75 -6.33
N ALA A 22 -13.88 -19.79 -6.06
CA ALA A 22 -13.55 -21.17 -6.44
C ALA A 22 -13.40 -21.33 -7.96
N ARG A 23 -14.18 -20.61 -8.77
CA ARG A 23 -14.03 -20.61 -10.24
C ARG A 23 -12.77 -19.87 -10.67
N ILE A 24 -12.47 -18.71 -10.07
CA ILE A 24 -11.26 -17.92 -10.35
C ILE A 24 -10.02 -18.73 -9.99
N GLU A 25 -9.98 -19.36 -8.81
CA GLU A 25 -8.87 -20.21 -8.37
C GLU A 25 -8.65 -21.40 -9.30
N ARG A 26 -9.73 -22.07 -9.72
CA ARG A 26 -9.66 -23.19 -10.70
C ARG A 26 -9.25 -22.74 -12.08
N ALA A 27 -9.71 -21.58 -12.54
CA ALA A 27 -9.29 -21.01 -13.82
C ALA A 27 -7.79 -20.70 -13.84
N GLY A 28 -7.25 -20.20 -12.74
CA GLY A 28 -5.85 -19.81 -12.65
C GLY A 28 -5.45 -18.72 -13.65
N VAL A 29 -4.19 -18.35 -13.67
CA VAL A 29 -3.62 -17.35 -14.56
C VAL A 29 -2.43 -17.91 -15.33
N LYS A 30 -2.35 -17.62 -16.64
CA LYS A 30 -1.23 -18.04 -17.47
C LYS A 30 -0.03 -17.13 -17.25
N VAL A 31 1.14 -17.74 -17.03
CA VAL A 31 2.40 -17.05 -16.81
C VAL A 31 3.43 -17.54 -17.83
N ASP A 32 4.14 -16.60 -18.46
CA ASP A 32 5.24 -16.89 -19.36
C ASP A 32 6.52 -17.17 -18.55
N ALA A 33 6.78 -18.46 -18.32
CA ALA A 33 7.96 -18.93 -17.58
C ALA A 33 9.28 -18.55 -18.26
N ARG A 34 9.33 -18.50 -19.62
CA ARG A 34 10.52 -18.11 -20.36
C ARG A 34 10.84 -16.64 -20.11
N MET A 35 9.85 -15.75 -20.20
CA MET A 35 10.03 -14.34 -19.92
C MET A 35 10.52 -14.11 -18.47
N LEU A 36 9.99 -14.86 -17.50
CA LEU A 36 10.46 -14.79 -16.11
C LEU A 36 11.89 -15.30 -15.95
N ALA A 37 12.30 -16.37 -16.65
CA ALA A 37 13.67 -16.88 -16.62
C ALA A 37 14.67 -15.89 -17.21
N GLU A 38 14.34 -15.27 -18.35
CA GLU A 38 15.14 -14.21 -18.96
C GLU A 38 15.26 -12.99 -18.04
N HIS A 39 14.18 -12.64 -17.36
CA HIS A 39 14.20 -11.55 -16.39
C HIS A 39 15.01 -11.93 -15.14
N SER A 40 14.90 -13.15 -14.65
CA SER A 40 15.70 -13.65 -13.51
C SER A 40 17.19 -13.55 -13.78
N ALA A 41 17.65 -13.89 -14.99
CA ALA A 41 19.04 -13.77 -15.39
C ALA A 41 19.51 -12.30 -15.33
N ARG A 42 18.73 -11.36 -15.89
CA ARG A 42 19.04 -9.92 -15.82
C ARG A 42 19.08 -9.38 -14.39
N LEU A 43 18.16 -9.82 -13.53
CA LEU A 43 18.18 -9.45 -12.12
C LEU A 43 19.45 -9.97 -11.43
N ALA A 44 19.87 -11.20 -11.74
CA ALA A 44 21.11 -11.78 -11.20
C ALA A 44 22.36 -10.99 -11.61
N GLU A 45 22.46 -10.56 -12.88
CA GLU A 45 23.55 -9.71 -13.35
C GLU A 45 23.60 -8.37 -12.62
N ARG A 46 22.44 -7.72 -12.46
CA ARG A 46 22.36 -6.44 -11.74
C ARG A 46 22.66 -6.60 -10.26
N MET A 47 22.23 -7.71 -9.64
CA MET A 47 22.57 -8.02 -8.24
C MET A 47 24.08 -8.18 -8.07
N ALA A 48 24.73 -8.91 -8.96
CA ALA A 48 26.17 -9.09 -8.92
C ALA A 48 26.92 -7.75 -9.08
N GLN A 49 26.44 -6.86 -9.96
CA GLN A 49 27.02 -5.54 -10.11
C GLN A 49 26.82 -4.69 -8.84
N ALA A 50 25.60 -4.65 -8.30
CA ALA A 50 25.32 -3.91 -7.05
C ALA A 50 26.14 -4.44 -5.86
N GLU A 51 26.37 -5.75 -5.79
CA GLU A 51 27.23 -6.38 -4.80
C GLU A 51 28.70 -5.95 -4.96
N ALA A 52 29.23 -5.98 -6.18
CA ALA A 52 30.60 -5.54 -6.47
C ALA A 52 30.80 -4.06 -6.12
N ASP A 53 29.85 -3.21 -6.50
CA ASP A 53 29.88 -1.77 -6.20
C ASP A 53 29.77 -1.51 -4.68
N ALA A 54 28.96 -2.28 -3.96
CA ALA A 54 28.83 -2.21 -2.52
C ALA A 54 30.13 -2.64 -1.81
N HIS A 55 30.78 -3.70 -2.26
CA HIS A 55 32.08 -4.13 -1.76
C HIS A 55 33.17 -3.07 -2.00
N ALA A 56 33.16 -2.44 -3.18
CA ALA A 56 34.08 -1.33 -3.46
C ALA A 56 33.82 -0.12 -2.57
N ALA A 57 32.55 0.22 -2.33
CA ALA A 57 32.17 1.33 -1.44
C ALA A 57 32.50 1.07 0.03
N ALA A 58 32.46 -0.19 0.48
CA ALA A 58 32.82 -0.60 1.84
C ALA A 58 34.34 -0.82 2.00
N GLY A 59 35.08 -0.98 0.91
CA GLY A 59 36.52 -1.28 0.90
C GLY A 59 36.87 -2.77 1.11
N HIS A 60 35.90 -3.63 1.33
CA HIS A 60 36.08 -5.09 1.50
C HIS A 60 34.79 -5.87 1.21
N PRO A 61 34.90 -7.19 0.90
CA PRO A 61 33.74 -8.04 0.72
C PRO A 61 32.94 -8.24 2.02
N PHE A 62 31.59 -8.32 1.88
CA PHE A 62 30.68 -8.63 2.96
C PHE A 62 29.36 -9.21 2.41
N ASN A 63 28.54 -9.80 3.25
CA ASN A 63 27.25 -10.35 2.85
C ASN A 63 26.14 -9.26 2.92
N LEU A 64 25.64 -8.79 1.77
CA LEU A 64 24.55 -7.81 1.67
C LEU A 64 23.21 -8.34 2.20
N GLY A 65 23.07 -9.64 2.36
CA GLY A 65 21.92 -10.28 3.01
C GLY A 65 22.02 -10.34 4.53
N SER A 66 23.14 -9.92 5.13
CA SER A 66 23.37 -9.99 6.59
C SER A 66 23.15 -8.62 7.27
N PRO A 67 22.03 -8.42 7.99
CA PRO A 67 21.79 -7.16 8.72
C PRO A 67 22.90 -6.84 9.72
N LYS A 68 23.52 -7.86 10.32
CA LYS A 68 24.60 -7.72 11.30
C LYS A 68 25.88 -7.16 10.66
N GLN A 69 26.26 -7.65 9.47
CA GLN A 69 27.45 -7.15 8.78
C GLN A 69 27.21 -5.73 8.25
N ILE A 70 26.03 -5.48 7.66
CA ILE A 70 25.63 -4.13 7.22
C ILE A 70 25.68 -3.14 8.39
N GLN A 71 25.18 -3.53 9.56
CA GLN A 71 25.21 -2.70 10.76
C GLN A 71 26.65 -2.33 11.16
N ALA A 72 27.56 -3.31 11.23
CA ALA A 72 28.95 -3.07 11.58
C ALA A 72 29.61 -2.12 10.58
N ILE A 73 29.44 -2.34 9.29
CA ILE A 73 30.03 -1.50 8.24
C ILE A 73 29.49 -0.07 8.30
N LEU A 74 28.17 0.10 8.32
CA LEU A 74 27.57 1.44 8.27
C LEU A 74 27.86 2.26 9.52
N PHE A 75 27.74 1.66 10.71
CA PHE A 75 27.76 2.42 11.95
C PHE A 75 29.10 2.33 12.71
N ASP A 76 29.81 1.20 12.66
CA ASP A 76 31.05 1.03 13.40
C ASP A 76 32.28 1.40 12.53
N GLU A 77 32.31 1.02 11.23
CA GLU A 77 33.45 1.30 10.33
C GLU A 77 33.33 2.66 9.64
N MET A 78 32.16 2.94 9.02
CA MET A 78 31.93 4.20 8.29
C MET A 78 31.46 5.34 9.21
N GLY A 79 31.05 5.06 10.44
CA GLY A 79 30.62 6.06 11.41
C GLY A 79 29.35 6.83 11.03
N LEU A 80 28.46 6.23 10.23
CA LEU A 80 27.22 6.91 9.80
C LEU A 80 26.28 7.15 10.99
N PRO A 81 25.41 8.19 10.91
CA PRO A 81 24.51 8.52 12.01
C PRO A 81 23.47 7.42 12.25
N VAL A 82 23.22 7.09 13.53
CA VAL A 82 22.21 6.12 13.93
C VAL A 82 20.83 6.77 13.93
N ILE A 83 20.09 6.62 12.85
CA ILE A 83 18.75 7.23 12.67
C ILE A 83 17.71 6.56 13.59
N ALA A 84 17.75 5.23 13.70
CA ALA A 84 16.84 4.47 14.56
C ALA A 84 17.53 3.25 15.15
N LYS A 85 16.95 2.74 16.26
CA LYS A 85 17.40 1.50 16.90
C LYS A 85 16.34 0.41 16.84
N THR A 86 16.79 -0.84 16.84
CA THR A 86 15.93 -2.02 16.97
C THR A 86 15.36 -2.11 18.39
N PRO A 87 14.33 -2.93 18.66
CA PRO A 87 13.83 -3.16 20.02
C PRO A 87 14.89 -3.67 21.01
N LYS A 88 15.97 -4.27 20.49
CA LYS A 88 17.13 -4.73 21.29
C LYS A 88 18.22 -3.65 21.47
N GLY A 89 17.95 -2.40 21.08
CA GLY A 89 18.86 -1.27 21.24
C GLY A 89 20.00 -1.17 20.21
N GLN A 90 20.08 -2.07 19.23
CA GLN A 90 21.09 -2.04 18.18
C GLN A 90 20.71 -1.03 17.07
N PRO A 91 21.67 -0.41 16.37
CA PRO A 91 21.38 0.41 15.18
C PRO A 91 20.54 -0.35 14.17
N SER A 92 19.50 0.30 13.63
CA SER A 92 18.59 -0.34 12.67
C SER A 92 19.13 -0.24 11.25
N THR A 93 19.02 -1.33 10.48
CA THR A 93 19.26 -1.35 9.03
C THR A 93 17.96 -1.56 8.27
N ALA A 94 16.82 -1.15 8.86
CA ALA A 94 15.52 -1.20 8.20
C ALA A 94 15.50 -0.33 6.94
N GLU A 95 14.61 -0.65 6.01
CA GLU A 95 14.50 0.03 4.73
C GLU A 95 14.38 1.56 4.88
N SER A 96 13.55 2.04 5.80
CA SER A 96 13.38 3.48 6.06
C SER A 96 14.65 4.18 6.56
N VAL A 97 15.50 3.47 7.32
CA VAL A 97 16.78 4.00 7.79
C VAL A 97 17.78 4.08 6.64
N LEU A 98 17.85 3.01 5.84
CA LEU A 98 18.74 3.00 4.67
C LEU A 98 18.31 4.03 3.62
N GLN A 99 16.99 4.26 3.43
CA GLN A 99 16.48 5.30 2.53
C GLN A 99 16.93 6.70 2.97
N GLU A 100 16.89 7.00 4.26
CA GLU A 100 17.36 8.29 4.80
C GLU A 100 18.87 8.44 4.60
N LEU A 101 19.65 7.41 4.93
CA LEU A 101 21.10 7.43 4.73
C LEU A 101 21.50 7.48 3.25
N ALA A 102 20.70 6.94 2.35
CA ALA A 102 20.96 6.92 0.91
C ALA A 102 20.92 8.31 0.25
N HIS A 103 20.38 9.34 0.91
CA HIS A 103 20.42 10.71 0.40
C HIS A 103 21.86 11.26 0.33
N GLU A 104 22.70 10.88 1.27
CA GLU A 104 24.06 11.40 1.39
C GLU A 104 25.14 10.34 1.17
N HIS A 105 24.79 9.04 1.22
CA HIS A 105 25.75 7.94 1.19
C HIS A 105 25.42 6.90 0.12
N GLN A 106 26.46 6.51 -0.63
CA GLN A 106 26.33 5.55 -1.73
C GLN A 106 26.04 4.12 -1.25
N LEU A 107 26.71 3.65 -0.20
CA LEU A 107 26.59 2.26 0.24
C LEU A 107 25.15 1.89 0.69
N PRO A 108 24.42 2.69 1.47
CA PRO A 108 23.00 2.44 1.74
C PRO A 108 22.12 2.33 0.49
N LYS A 109 22.39 3.15 -0.53
CA LYS A 109 21.67 3.10 -1.81
C LYS A 109 21.90 1.77 -2.55
N LEU A 110 23.15 1.30 -2.61
CA LEU A 110 23.49 0.01 -3.22
C LEU A 110 22.90 -1.18 -2.46
N ILE A 111 22.89 -1.11 -1.13
CA ILE A 111 22.22 -2.14 -0.29
C ILE A 111 20.74 -2.18 -0.56
N LEU A 112 20.06 -1.04 -0.69
CA LEU A 112 18.63 -0.98 -1.02
C LEU A 112 18.36 -1.56 -2.40
N GLU A 113 19.14 -1.19 -3.42
CA GLU A 113 19.03 -1.74 -4.77
C GLU A 113 19.18 -3.26 -4.76
N HIS A 114 20.23 -3.78 -4.14
CA HIS A 114 20.46 -5.22 -4.05
C HIS A 114 19.29 -5.93 -3.34
N ARG A 115 18.76 -5.37 -2.26
CA ARG A 115 17.59 -5.93 -1.53
C ARG A 115 16.33 -5.97 -2.40
N GLU A 116 16.05 -4.90 -3.14
CA GLU A 116 14.92 -4.86 -4.06
C GLU A 116 15.04 -5.92 -5.14
N LEU A 117 16.18 -5.97 -5.83
CA LEU A 117 16.46 -6.96 -6.88
C LEU A 117 16.38 -8.39 -6.36
N SER A 118 16.98 -8.68 -5.19
CA SER A 118 16.94 -9.99 -4.55
C SER A 118 15.51 -10.42 -4.20
N LYS A 119 14.70 -9.51 -3.67
CA LYS A 119 13.29 -9.76 -3.37
C LYS A 119 12.49 -10.06 -4.63
N LEU A 120 12.66 -9.26 -5.69
CA LEU A 120 11.98 -9.48 -6.97
C LEU A 120 12.34 -10.83 -7.57
N LYS A 121 13.64 -11.16 -7.56
CA LYS A 121 14.14 -12.43 -8.09
C LYS A 121 13.60 -13.62 -7.31
N SER A 122 13.80 -13.67 -6.02
CA SER A 122 13.43 -14.81 -5.18
C SER A 122 11.91 -15.00 -5.05
N THR A 123 11.15 -13.91 -4.98
CA THR A 123 9.70 -13.98 -4.74
C THR A 123 8.90 -14.20 -6.02
N TYR A 124 9.36 -13.68 -7.16
CA TYR A 124 8.59 -13.70 -8.39
C TYR A 124 9.27 -14.46 -9.52
N THR A 125 10.46 -14.03 -9.98
CA THR A 125 11.01 -14.61 -11.21
C THR A 125 11.48 -16.05 -11.04
N ASP A 126 11.95 -16.43 -9.85
CA ASP A 126 12.34 -17.81 -9.54
C ASP A 126 11.17 -18.65 -9.02
N ALA A 127 10.30 -18.07 -8.19
CA ALA A 127 9.25 -18.82 -7.50
C ALA A 127 8.01 -19.05 -8.36
N LEU A 128 7.55 -18.04 -9.15
CA LEU A 128 6.31 -18.19 -9.95
C LEU A 128 6.35 -19.33 -10.97
N PRO A 129 7.47 -19.57 -11.71
CA PRO A 129 7.54 -20.71 -12.62
C PRO A 129 7.34 -22.05 -11.93
N LEU A 130 7.76 -22.17 -10.66
CA LEU A 130 7.60 -23.41 -9.86
C LEU A 130 6.15 -23.63 -9.40
N CYS A 131 5.31 -22.57 -9.45
CA CYS A 131 3.90 -22.64 -9.10
C CYS A 131 3.00 -22.97 -10.30
N ILE A 132 3.58 -23.18 -11.50
CA ILE A 132 2.81 -23.55 -12.69
C ILE A 132 2.39 -25.02 -12.55
N ASP A 133 1.09 -25.27 -12.48
CA ASP A 133 0.53 -26.63 -12.46
C ASP A 133 0.74 -27.31 -13.82
N SER A 134 1.29 -28.52 -13.80
CA SER A 134 1.66 -29.26 -15.02
C SER A 134 0.46 -29.69 -15.86
N ASN A 135 -0.72 -29.82 -15.28
CA ASN A 135 -1.94 -30.25 -15.98
C ASN A 135 -2.63 -29.07 -16.66
N THR A 136 -2.65 -27.90 -16.02
CA THR A 136 -3.34 -26.72 -16.52
C THR A 136 -2.43 -25.73 -17.26
N GLY A 137 -1.12 -25.79 -17.01
CA GLY A 137 -0.14 -24.81 -17.49
C GLY A 137 -0.33 -23.42 -16.89
N ARG A 138 -0.99 -23.33 -15.73
CA ARG A 138 -1.37 -22.07 -15.09
C ARG A 138 -0.94 -22.02 -13.63
N VAL A 139 -0.85 -20.83 -13.09
CA VAL A 139 -0.67 -20.59 -11.66
C VAL A 139 -2.03 -20.44 -11.00
N HIS A 140 -2.25 -21.17 -9.91
CA HIS A 140 -3.48 -21.16 -9.13
C HIS A 140 -3.18 -20.63 -7.73
N THR A 141 -3.64 -19.43 -7.43
CA THR A 141 -3.58 -18.85 -6.08
C THR A 141 -4.79 -19.29 -5.26
N SER A 142 -4.73 -19.11 -3.96
CA SER A 142 -5.88 -19.22 -3.05
C SER A 142 -6.31 -17.85 -2.55
N TYR A 143 -7.61 -17.53 -2.65
CA TYR A 143 -8.18 -16.29 -2.12
C TYR A 143 -8.84 -16.53 -0.76
N ARG A 144 -8.43 -15.72 0.24
CA ARG A 144 -8.94 -15.79 1.60
C ARG A 144 -9.82 -14.58 1.90
N GLN A 145 -11.08 -14.83 2.32
CA GLN A 145 -12.06 -13.79 2.62
C GLN A 145 -11.94 -13.24 4.04
N ALA A 146 -11.38 -14.02 4.99
CA ALA A 146 -11.43 -13.74 6.42
C ALA A 146 -10.05 -13.43 7.05
N ILE A 147 -9.04 -13.08 6.26
CA ILE A 147 -7.68 -12.75 6.77
C ILE A 147 -7.56 -11.25 7.05
N ALA A 148 -7.92 -10.40 6.08
CA ALA A 148 -7.84 -8.97 6.26
C ALA A 148 -9.02 -8.47 7.09
N ALA A 149 -8.72 -7.78 8.20
CA ALA A 149 -9.74 -7.24 9.10
C ALA A 149 -10.69 -6.23 8.40
N THR A 150 -10.24 -5.59 7.32
CA THR A 150 -11.04 -4.67 6.50
C THR A 150 -11.99 -5.39 5.53
N GLY A 151 -11.97 -6.73 5.45
CA GLY A 151 -12.76 -7.49 4.48
C GLY A 151 -12.14 -7.56 3.07
N ARG A 152 -10.95 -6.99 2.84
CA ARG A 152 -10.22 -7.21 1.57
C ARG A 152 -9.89 -8.69 1.40
N LEU A 153 -9.89 -9.15 0.16
CA LEU A 153 -9.36 -10.47 -0.18
C LEU A 153 -7.84 -10.51 0.06
N SER A 154 -7.35 -11.65 0.50
CA SER A 154 -5.92 -11.94 0.60
C SER A 154 -5.59 -13.10 -0.34
N SER A 155 -4.48 -12.99 -1.07
CA SER A 155 -3.99 -14.03 -1.99
C SER A 155 -2.80 -14.74 -1.35
N SER A 156 -2.79 -16.08 -1.42
CA SER A 156 -1.69 -16.90 -0.90
C SER A 156 -1.40 -18.09 -1.81
N ASP A 157 -0.17 -18.58 -1.77
CA ASP A 157 0.29 -19.80 -2.41
C ASP A 157 0.08 -19.87 -3.94
N PRO A 158 0.60 -18.91 -4.72
CA PRO A 158 1.43 -17.75 -4.39
C PRO A 158 0.62 -16.48 -4.12
N ASN A 159 1.19 -15.49 -3.42
CA ASN A 159 0.58 -14.18 -3.28
C ASN A 159 0.75 -13.36 -4.58
N LEU A 160 -0.34 -13.19 -5.33
CA LEU A 160 -0.37 -12.42 -6.58
C LEU A 160 -0.76 -10.95 -6.41
N GLN A 161 -1.13 -10.53 -5.19
CA GLN A 161 -1.56 -9.14 -4.92
C GLN A 161 -0.39 -8.18 -4.68
N ASN A 162 0.80 -8.68 -4.39
CA ASN A 162 1.97 -7.88 -4.05
C ASN A 162 2.96 -7.72 -5.20
N ILE A 163 2.57 -8.02 -6.44
CA ILE A 163 3.41 -7.83 -7.62
C ILE A 163 3.67 -6.33 -7.79
N PRO A 164 4.95 -5.87 -7.80
CA PRO A 164 5.27 -4.45 -7.86
C PRO A 164 4.76 -3.80 -9.15
N VAL A 165 4.31 -2.54 -9.04
CA VAL A 165 3.80 -1.76 -10.19
C VAL A 165 4.61 -0.49 -10.45
N ARG A 166 5.39 -0.03 -9.46
CA ARG A 166 6.08 1.27 -9.54
C ARG A 166 7.43 1.18 -10.23
N SER A 167 8.24 0.17 -9.88
CA SER A 167 9.56 -0.03 -10.50
C SER A 167 9.44 -0.62 -11.89
N GLU A 168 10.43 -0.35 -12.74
CA GLU A 168 10.51 -0.92 -14.08
C GLU A 168 10.59 -2.44 -14.05
N GLU A 169 11.39 -2.98 -13.15
CA GLU A 169 11.54 -4.43 -12.97
C GLU A 169 10.25 -5.09 -12.49
N GLY A 170 9.49 -4.43 -11.60
CA GLY A 170 8.16 -4.90 -11.19
C GLY A 170 7.18 -4.93 -12.36
N ARG A 171 7.18 -3.90 -13.22
CA ARG A 171 6.34 -3.88 -14.43
C ARG A 171 6.69 -5.01 -15.40
N ARG A 172 7.98 -5.37 -15.53
CA ARG A 172 8.41 -6.52 -16.35
C ARG A 172 7.87 -7.84 -15.82
N ILE A 173 7.82 -8.03 -14.49
CA ILE A 173 7.19 -9.21 -13.88
C ILE A 173 5.70 -9.28 -14.28
N ARG A 174 5.00 -8.15 -14.25
CA ARG A 174 3.58 -8.10 -14.66
C ARG A 174 3.35 -8.46 -16.13
N GLN A 175 4.29 -8.13 -17.01
CA GLN A 175 4.22 -8.49 -18.43
C GLN A 175 4.26 -10.01 -18.67
N ALA A 176 4.80 -10.79 -17.73
CA ALA A 176 4.79 -12.24 -17.81
C ALA A 176 3.41 -12.87 -17.56
N PHE A 177 2.44 -12.11 -17.04
CA PHE A 177 1.05 -12.56 -16.95
C PHE A 177 0.37 -12.32 -18.29
N VAL A 178 0.05 -13.39 -19.00
CA VAL A 178 -0.41 -13.35 -20.39
C VAL A 178 -1.77 -13.99 -20.56
N ALA A 179 -2.51 -13.55 -21.59
CA ALA A 179 -3.72 -14.22 -22.01
C ALA A 179 -3.40 -15.46 -22.86
N PRO A 180 -4.25 -16.51 -22.87
CA PRO A 180 -4.18 -17.56 -23.86
C PRO A 180 -4.40 -17.03 -25.27
N GLU A 181 -4.02 -17.82 -26.29
CA GLU A 181 -4.30 -17.46 -27.67
C GLU A 181 -5.80 -17.23 -27.91
N GLY A 182 -6.13 -16.22 -28.69
CA GLY A 182 -7.51 -15.79 -28.93
C GLY A 182 -8.19 -15.04 -27.77
N HIS A 183 -7.46 -14.74 -26.69
CA HIS A 183 -7.97 -14.02 -25.52
C HIS A 183 -7.17 -12.74 -25.27
N THR A 184 -7.78 -11.83 -24.52
CA THR A 184 -7.12 -10.58 -24.07
C THR A 184 -7.34 -10.42 -22.58
N LEU A 185 -6.31 -9.93 -21.86
CA LEU A 185 -6.47 -9.51 -20.47
C LEU A 185 -7.19 -8.16 -20.43
N LEU A 186 -8.33 -8.13 -19.75
CA LEU A 186 -9.06 -6.91 -19.44
C LEU A 186 -8.80 -6.54 -17.98
N ALA A 187 -8.30 -5.33 -17.76
CA ALA A 187 -8.15 -4.77 -16.42
C ALA A 187 -9.12 -3.60 -16.26
N ALA A 188 -9.94 -3.64 -15.22
CA ALA A 188 -10.82 -2.56 -14.83
C ALA A 188 -10.55 -2.20 -13.36
N ASP A 189 -10.39 -0.92 -13.08
CA ASP A 189 -10.13 -0.42 -11.73
C ASP A 189 -11.04 0.76 -11.42
N TYR A 190 -11.47 0.85 -10.16
CA TYR A 190 -12.23 1.99 -9.68
C TYR A 190 -11.34 3.21 -9.47
N SER A 191 -11.54 4.24 -10.24
CA SER A 191 -10.78 5.49 -10.10
C SER A 191 -11.08 6.18 -8.76
N GLN A 192 -10.04 6.38 -7.95
CA GLN A 192 -10.08 7.13 -6.68
C GLN A 192 -11.17 6.66 -5.70
N ILE A 193 -11.43 5.33 -5.64
CA ILE A 193 -12.57 4.77 -4.90
C ILE A 193 -12.60 5.21 -3.44
N GLU A 194 -11.45 5.24 -2.76
CA GLU A 194 -11.39 5.59 -1.34
C GLU A 194 -11.69 7.07 -1.09
N LEU A 195 -11.26 7.98 -2.00
CA LEU A 195 -11.65 9.40 -1.95
C LEU A 195 -13.16 9.60 -2.20
N ARG A 196 -13.74 8.82 -3.12
CA ARG A 196 -15.19 8.85 -3.38
C ARG A 196 -15.99 8.35 -2.17
N ILE A 197 -15.51 7.30 -1.52
CA ILE A 197 -16.12 6.79 -0.29
C ILE A 197 -15.96 7.81 0.83
N MET A 198 -14.80 8.47 0.97
CA MET A 198 -14.63 9.55 1.94
C MET A 198 -15.61 10.71 1.69
N ALA A 199 -15.79 11.13 0.44
CA ALA A 199 -16.76 12.15 0.08
C ALA A 199 -18.19 11.75 0.51
N HIS A 200 -18.56 10.49 0.31
CA HIS A 200 -19.84 9.94 0.73
C HIS A 200 -19.99 9.90 2.26
N LEU A 201 -19.01 9.34 2.97
CA LEU A 201 -19.06 9.16 4.43
C LEU A 201 -19.04 10.50 5.17
N SER A 202 -18.22 11.45 4.68
CA SER A 202 -18.09 12.78 5.29
C SER A 202 -19.21 13.74 4.87
N SER A 203 -19.93 13.43 3.79
CA SER A 203 -20.87 14.35 3.13
C SER A 203 -20.26 15.73 2.85
N ASP A 204 -18.93 15.79 2.65
CA ASP A 204 -18.21 17.02 2.39
C ASP A 204 -18.61 17.61 1.03
N GLN A 205 -19.18 18.81 1.07
CA GLN A 205 -19.73 19.46 -0.10
C GLN A 205 -18.65 19.86 -1.14
N GLY A 206 -17.42 20.10 -0.69
CA GLY A 206 -16.28 20.40 -1.55
C GLY A 206 -15.87 19.16 -2.36
N LEU A 207 -15.73 18.02 -1.69
CA LEU A 207 -15.41 16.74 -2.35
C LEU A 207 -16.53 16.26 -3.26
N LEU A 208 -17.80 16.32 -2.82
CA LEU A 208 -18.94 15.88 -3.62
C LEU A 208 -19.03 16.68 -4.93
N ARG A 209 -19.00 18.01 -4.86
CA ARG A 209 -19.02 18.87 -6.06
C ARG A 209 -17.83 18.63 -6.98
N ALA A 210 -16.63 18.39 -6.42
CA ALA A 210 -15.46 18.11 -7.23
C ALA A 210 -15.62 16.80 -8.03
N PHE A 211 -16.18 15.76 -7.42
CA PHE A 211 -16.47 14.51 -8.13
C PHE A 211 -17.60 14.62 -9.14
N GLU A 212 -18.67 15.37 -8.84
CA GLU A 212 -19.78 15.62 -9.77
C GLU A 212 -19.31 16.39 -11.01
N ALA A 213 -18.42 17.35 -10.82
CA ALA A 213 -17.82 18.12 -11.90
C ALA A 213 -16.72 17.35 -12.68
N GLY A 214 -16.38 16.13 -12.27
CA GLY A 214 -15.27 15.37 -12.87
C GLY A 214 -13.89 16.00 -12.65
N ALA A 215 -13.76 16.88 -11.64
CA ALA A 215 -12.52 17.59 -11.36
C ALA A 215 -11.41 16.63 -10.85
N ASP A 216 -10.17 16.94 -11.19
CA ASP A 216 -9.00 16.27 -10.60
C ASP A 216 -8.74 16.82 -9.19
N ILE A 217 -9.19 16.07 -8.18
CA ILE A 217 -9.05 16.46 -6.76
C ILE A 217 -7.59 16.71 -6.38
N HIS A 218 -6.64 15.96 -6.95
CA HIS A 218 -5.23 16.14 -6.63
C HIS A 218 -4.70 17.46 -7.20
N SER A 219 -5.11 17.83 -8.40
CA SER A 219 -4.77 19.13 -8.98
C SER A 219 -5.45 20.29 -8.25
N ALA A 220 -6.71 20.13 -7.85
CA ALA A 220 -7.40 21.13 -7.05
C ALA A 220 -6.74 21.37 -5.69
N THR A 221 -6.34 20.28 -5.02
CA THR A 221 -5.59 20.35 -3.75
C THR A 221 -4.22 21.00 -3.96
N ALA A 222 -3.52 20.65 -5.05
CA ALA A 222 -2.22 21.24 -5.36
C ALA A 222 -2.28 22.75 -5.56
N ALA A 223 -3.22 23.23 -6.37
CA ALA A 223 -3.41 24.65 -6.61
C ALA A 223 -3.60 25.43 -5.31
N GLU A 224 -4.36 24.89 -4.37
CA GLU A 224 -4.65 25.54 -3.11
C GLU A 224 -3.50 25.46 -2.11
N VAL A 225 -2.90 24.27 -1.94
CA VAL A 225 -1.84 24.03 -0.96
C VAL A 225 -0.54 24.72 -1.36
N PHE A 226 -0.23 24.77 -2.66
CA PHE A 226 1.00 25.39 -3.17
C PHE A 226 0.80 26.81 -3.68
N GLY A 227 -0.46 27.31 -3.70
CA GLY A 227 -0.78 28.67 -4.17
C GLY A 227 -0.50 28.87 -5.66
N THR A 228 -0.72 27.83 -6.47
CA THR A 228 -0.41 27.85 -7.91
C THR A 228 -1.56 28.51 -8.68
N ASP A 229 -1.35 29.75 -9.15
CA ASP A 229 -2.28 30.49 -10.00
C ASP A 229 -2.10 30.09 -11.49
N GLY A 230 -2.25 28.83 -11.82
CA GLY A 230 -2.05 28.37 -13.19
C GLY A 230 -2.11 26.87 -13.34
N GLU A 231 -1.34 26.33 -14.31
CA GLU A 231 -1.25 24.90 -14.54
C GLU A 231 -0.42 24.24 -13.45
N VAL A 232 -1.02 23.26 -12.75
CA VAL A 232 -0.37 22.48 -11.69
C VAL A 232 0.66 21.53 -12.31
N SER A 233 1.90 21.60 -11.84
CA SER A 233 2.97 20.69 -12.29
C SER A 233 2.71 19.24 -11.86
N ALA A 234 3.35 18.31 -12.57
CA ALA A 234 3.27 16.88 -12.23
C ALA A 234 3.78 16.57 -10.83
N ASP A 235 4.76 17.34 -10.34
CA ASP A 235 5.36 17.16 -9.00
C ASP A 235 4.45 17.70 -7.90
N GLU A 236 3.85 18.86 -8.09
CA GLU A 236 2.85 19.41 -7.19
C GLU A 236 1.63 18.50 -7.08
N ARG A 237 1.14 18.00 -8.23
CA ARG A 237 0.04 17.04 -8.27
C ARG A 237 0.38 15.74 -7.54
N ARG A 238 1.62 15.26 -7.65
CA ARG A 238 2.12 14.07 -6.94
C ARG A 238 2.18 14.31 -5.43
N SER A 239 2.67 15.47 -5.01
CA SER A 239 2.72 15.89 -3.61
C SER A 239 1.31 16.05 -3.04
N ALA A 240 0.39 16.68 -3.76
CA ALA A 240 -1.01 16.80 -3.38
C ALA A 240 -1.71 15.44 -3.27
N LYS A 241 -1.38 14.49 -4.14
CA LYS A 241 -1.85 13.09 -4.00
C LYS A 241 -1.38 12.47 -2.68
N ALA A 242 -0.12 12.70 -2.31
CA ALA A 242 0.41 12.22 -1.03
C ALA A 242 -0.27 12.91 0.17
N ILE A 243 -0.56 14.21 0.07
CA ILE A 243 -1.31 14.97 1.08
C ILE A 243 -2.74 14.41 1.22
N ASN A 244 -3.49 14.32 0.12
CA ASN A 244 -4.86 13.81 0.12
C ASN A 244 -4.96 12.43 0.78
N PHE A 245 -4.18 11.47 0.31
CA PHE A 245 -4.20 10.12 0.88
C PHE A 245 -3.65 10.08 2.30
N GLY A 246 -2.59 10.81 2.59
CA GLY A 246 -2.03 10.88 3.95
C GLY A 246 -3.07 11.38 4.95
N LEU A 247 -3.72 12.50 4.65
CA LEU A 247 -4.65 13.13 5.57
C LEU A 247 -5.95 12.35 5.74
N ILE A 248 -6.55 11.81 4.67
CA ILE A 248 -7.74 10.96 4.81
C ILE A 248 -7.48 9.67 5.60
N TYR A 249 -6.22 9.20 5.64
CA TYR A 249 -5.79 8.07 6.47
C TYR A 249 -5.36 8.47 7.88
N GLY A 250 -5.58 9.73 8.28
CA GLY A 250 -5.28 10.22 9.62
C GLY A 250 -3.79 10.43 9.88
N MET A 251 -3.00 10.73 8.85
CA MET A 251 -1.60 11.08 9.00
C MET A 251 -1.46 12.40 9.75
N SER A 252 -0.52 12.47 10.68
CA SER A 252 -0.19 13.70 11.39
C SER A 252 0.70 14.63 10.54
N ALA A 253 0.77 15.92 10.90
CA ALA A 253 1.70 16.86 10.29
C ALA A 253 3.16 16.40 10.34
N PHE A 254 3.56 15.68 11.39
CA PHE A 254 4.88 15.07 11.49
C PHE A 254 5.10 13.97 10.42
N GLY A 255 4.11 13.10 10.23
CA GLY A 255 4.16 12.07 9.19
C GLY A 255 4.21 12.67 7.79
N LEU A 256 3.42 13.72 7.55
CA LEU A 256 3.37 14.44 6.29
C LEU A 256 4.71 15.15 5.99
N ALA A 257 5.30 15.81 6.98
CA ALA A 257 6.61 16.46 6.86
C ALA A 257 7.70 15.47 6.40
N ARG A 258 7.75 14.31 7.02
CA ARG A 258 8.69 13.23 6.63
C ARG A 258 8.43 12.71 5.23
N GLN A 259 7.18 12.53 4.84
CA GLN A 259 6.82 11.99 3.53
C GLN A 259 7.15 12.95 2.39
N LEU A 260 7.00 14.25 2.61
CA LEU A 260 7.25 15.29 1.60
C LEU A 260 8.67 15.87 1.68
N GLY A 261 9.45 15.56 2.73
CA GLY A 261 10.78 16.14 2.95
C GLY A 261 10.74 17.64 3.27
N ILE A 262 9.72 18.11 3.99
CA ILE A 262 9.50 19.52 4.31
C ILE A 262 9.52 19.75 5.83
N GLU A 263 9.63 21.01 6.22
CA GLU A 263 9.56 21.44 7.62
C GLU A 263 8.17 21.15 8.24
N ARG A 264 8.16 20.77 9.53
CA ARG A 264 6.92 20.44 10.24
C ARG A 264 5.90 21.59 10.24
N ALA A 265 6.36 22.83 10.35
CA ALA A 265 5.49 24.00 10.32
C ALA A 265 4.78 24.14 8.97
N GLN A 266 5.50 23.89 7.88
CA GLN A 266 4.93 23.89 6.53
C GLN A 266 3.93 22.74 6.36
N ALA A 267 4.24 21.55 6.82
CA ALA A 267 3.31 20.42 6.81
C ALA A 267 2.05 20.70 7.61
N GLN A 268 2.15 21.38 8.78
CA GLN A 268 0.99 21.79 9.57
C GLN A 268 0.11 22.77 8.79
N ASN A 269 0.70 23.74 8.12
CA ASN A 269 -0.06 24.67 7.27
C ASN A 269 -0.83 23.93 6.15
N TYR A 270 -0.22 22.92 5.52
CA TYR A 270 -0.90 22.10 4.51
C TYR A 270 -2.07 21.30 5.10
N VAL A 271 -1.92 20.77 6.31
CA VAL A 271 -3.01 20.11 7.05
C VAL A 271 -4.17 21.07 7.32
N ASP A 272 -3.86 22.29 7.77
CA ASP A 272 -4.86 23.31 8.10
C ASP A 272 -5.61 23.77 6.85
N LEU A 273 -4.92 24.02 5.75
CA LEU A 273 -5.52 24.36 4.45
C LEU A 273 -6.42 23.24 3.92
N TYR A 274 -5.96 21.99 4.01
CA TYR A 274 -6.75 20.84 3.58
C TYR A 274 -8.08 20.72 4.34
N PHE A 275 -8.04 20.81 5.66
CA PHE A 275 -9.26 20.71 6.47
C PHE A 275 -10.13 21.98 6.44
N ALA A 276 -9.55 23.15 6.13
CA ALA A 276 -10.33 24.34 5.83
C ALA A 276 -11.14 24.19 4.52
N ARG A 277 -10.54 23.51 3.52
CA ARG A 277 -11.22 23.22 2.26
C ARG A 277 -12.26 22.12 2.38
N TYR A 278 -11.95 21.08 3.16
CA TYR A 278 -12.79 19.89 3.35
C TYR A 278 -13.18 19.71 4.82
N PRO A 279 -13.97 20.64 5.39
CA PRO A 279 -14.30 20.60 6.81
C PRO A 279 -15.13 19.37 7.19
N GLY A 280 -15.99 18.87 6.29
CA GLY A 280 -16.77 17.67 6.51
C GLY A 280 -15.90 16.43 6.68
N VAL A 281 -14.73 16.37 6.06
CA VAL A 281 -13.77 15.27 6.27
C VAL A 281 -13.24 15.28 7.70
N LYS A 282 -12.91 16.46 8.24
CA LYS A 282 -12.47 16.60 9.62
C LYS A 282 -13.57 16.19 10.61
N ASP A 283 -14.78 16.68 10.39
CA ASP A 283 -15.93 16.38 11.24
C ASP A 283 -16.23 14.87 11.25
N TYR A 284 -16.17 14.22 10.09
CA TYR A 284 -16.30 12.77 10.00
C TYR A 284 -15.22 12.04 10.79
N MET A 285 -13.96 12.47 10.66
CA MET A 285 -12.85 11.82 11.39
C MET A 285 -13.00 11.94 12.90
N ASP A 286 -13.45 13.08 13.38
CA ASP A 286 -13.67 13.30 14.80
C ASP A 286 -14.88 12.48 15.30
N ALA A 287 -15.97 12.44 14.53
CA ALA A 287 -17.17 11.67 14.84
C ALA A 287 -16.90 10.15 14.87
N ILE A 288 -16.18 9.60 13.86
CA ILE A 288 -15.91 8.16 13.78
C ILE A 288 -14.96 7.69 14.90
N ARG A 289 -14.01 8.55 15.34
CA ARG A 289 -13.17 8.25 16.51
C ARG A 289 -14.04 8.18 17.78
N ALA A 290 -14.91 9.16 17.99
CA ALA A 290 -15.81 9.18 19.15
C ALA A 290 -16.73 7.95 19.17
N GLU A 291 -17.33 7.60 18.03
CA GLU A 291 -18.15 6.40 17.87
C GLU A 291 -17.35 5.13 18.17
N ALA A 292 -16.11 5.04 17.68
CA ALA A 292 -15.24 3.89 17.94
C ALA A 292 -14.90 3.73 19.43
N HIS A 293 -14.64 4.82 20.14
CA HIS A 293 -14.40 4.81 21.59
C HIS A 293 -15.62 4.33 22.39
N GLU A 294 -16.82 4.67 21.93
CA GLU A 294 -18.08 4.28 22.57
C GLU A 294 -18.45 2.81 22.27
N ARG A 295 -18.37 2.41 20.99
CA ARG A 295 -18.89 1.12 20.51
C ARG A 295 -17.86 -0.01 20.48
N GLY A 296 -16.56 0.33 20.47
CA GLY A 296 -15.47 -0.64 20.32
C GLY A 296 -15.31 -1.21 18.90
N TYR A 297 -16.03 -0.69 17.93
CA TYR A 297 -15.95 -1.07 16.52
C TYR A 297 -16.41 0.07 15.60
N VAL A 298 -16.09 -0.05 14.32
CA VAL A 298 -16.60 0.80 13.23
C VAL A 298 -17.26 -0.06 12.16
N GLU A 299 -18.11 0.55 11.30
CA GLU A 299 -18.85 -0.16 10.26
C GLU A 299 -18.57 0.43 8.87
N THR A 300 -18.60 -0.44 7.85
CA THR A 300 -18.64 -0.01 6.46
C THR A 300 -20.02 0.50 6.07
N VAL A 301 -20.15 1.12 4.89
CA VAL A 301 -21.45 1.52 4.30
C VAL A 301 -22.43 0.34 4.26
N PHE A 302 -21.94 -0.87 4.04
CA PHE A 302 -22.76 -2.08 3.95
C PHE A 302 -23.00 -2.77 5.32
N GLY A 303 -22.35 -2.31 6.40
CA GLY A 303 -22.54 -2.83 7.74
C GLY A 303 -21.54 -3.89 8.19
N ARG A 304 -20.43 -4.09 7.43
CA ARG A 304 -19.32 -4.90 7.91
C ARG A 304 -18.68 -4.21 9.09
N ARG A 305 -18.39 -4.97 10.14
CA ARG A 305 -17.76 -4.45 11.37
C ARG A 305 -16.28 -4.76 11.41
N LEU A 306 -15.52 -3.79 11.89
CA LEU A 306 -14.15 -3.98 12.33
C LEU A 306 -14.07 -3.62 13.83
N TYR A 307 -13.75 -4.62 14.65
CA TYR A 307 -13.59 -4.45 16.08
C TYR A 307 -12.22 -3.87 16.42
N LEU A 308 -12.19 -2.96 17.40
CA LEU A 308 -11.02 -2.18 17.79
C LEU A 308 -10.72 -2.38 19.30
N PRO A 309 -10.18 -3.55 19.69
CA PRO A 309 -9.99 -3.86 21.12
C PRO A 309 -9.05 -2.89 21.83
N GLU A 310 -8.12 -2.26 21.10
CA GLU A 310 -7.14 -1.32 21.64
C GLU A 310 -7.62 0.15 21.62
N ILE A 311 -8.87 0.44 21.20
CA ILE A 311 -9.37 1.82 21.06
C ILE A 311 -9.35 2.60 22.38
N ASN A 312 -9.57 1.92 23.51
CA ASN A 312 -9.54 2.48 24.85
C ASN A 312 -8.29 2.08 25.64
N SER A 313 -7.22 1.66 24.95
CA SER A 313 -5.97 1.24 25.58
C SER A 313 -5.32 2.38 26.36
N ARG A 314 -4.79 2.07 27.55
CA ARG A 314 -3.97 3.02 28.35
C ARG A 314 -2.65 3.35 27.66
N ASN A 315 -2.16 2.46 26.81
CA ASN A 315 -0.97 2.70 25.99
C ASN A 315 -1.34 3.65 24.84
N ALA A 316 -0.79 4.87 24.88
CA ALA A 316 -1.07 5.91 23.90
C ALA A 316 -0.77 5.48 22.45
N GLN A 317 0.32 4.73 22.24
CA GLN A 317 0.73 4.27 20.90
C GLN A 317 -0.28 3.27 20.32
N ARG A 318 -0.77 2.32 21.13
CA ARG A 318 -1.80 1.35 20.71
C ARG A 318 -3.13 2.05 20.46
N ARG A 319 -3.54 2.95 21.33
CA ARG A 319 -4.75 3.75 21.17
C ARG A 319 -4.72 4.58 19.89
N GLN A 320 -3.65 5.33 19.64
CA GLN A 320 -3.50 6.13 18.42
C GLN A 320 -3.50 5.27 17.14
N TYR A 321 -2.93 4.08 17.21
CA TYR A 321 -3.03 3.13 16.10
C TYR A 321 -4.48 2.71 15.85
N ALA A 322 -5.23 2.36 16.90
CA ALA A 322 -6.65 1.98 16.81
C ALA A 322 -7.52 3.15 16.31
N GLU A 323 -7.26 4.39 16.75
CA GLU A 323 -7.94 5.60 16.27
C GLU A 323 -7.71 5.84 14.76
N ARG A 324 -6.48 5.65 14.26
CA ARG A 324 -6.21 5.70 12.81
C ARG A 324 -6.92 4.57 12.07
N THR A 325 -6.94 3.38 12.65
CA THR A 325 -7.68 2.24 12.08
C THR A 325 -9.18 2.53 12.02
N ALA A 326 -9.75 3.19 13.02
CA ALA A 326 -11.16 3.61 13.04
C ALA A 326 -11.53 4.53 11.86
N ILE A 327 -10.64 5.44 11.48
CA ILE A 327 -10.84 6.31 10.31
C ILE A 327 -10.77 5.52 9.00
N ASN A 328 -9.78 4.63 8.88
CA ASN A 328 -9.46 3.95 7.63
C ASN A 328 -10.40 2.78 7.32
N ALA A 329 -10.81 2.04 8.33
CA ALA A 329 -11.55 0.79 8.16
C ALA A 329 -12.89 0.95 7.44
N PRO A 330 -13.72 1.98 7.71
CA PRO A 330 -14.95 2.18 6.96
C PRO A 330 -14.72 2.43 5.47
N MET A 331 -13.68 3.19 5.09
CA MET A 331 -13.34 3.44 3.69
C MET A 331 -12.82 2.18 3.00
N GLN A 332 -11.78 1.57 3.57
CA GLN A 332 -11.14 0.39 2.98
C GLN A 332 -12.10 -0.79 2.91
N GLY A 333 -12.91 -0.98 3.96
CA GLY A 333 -13.90 -2.04 4.01
C GLY A 333 -15.06 -1.81 3.03
N SER A 334 -15.53 -0.57 2.89
CA SER A 334 -16.57 -0.25 1.89
C SER A 334 -16.04 -0.45 0.46
N ALA A 335 -14.79 -0.09 0.19
CA ALA A 335 -14.14 -0.39 -1.10
C ALA A 335 -14.06 -1.90 -1.35
N ALA A 336 -13.70 -2.68 -0.34
CA ALA A 336 -13.67 -4.15 -0.44
C ALA A 336 -15.06 -4.73 -0.71
N ASP A 337 -16.10 -4.23 -0.03
CA ASP A 337 -17.48 -4.67 -0.25
C ASP A 337 -17.97 -4.33 -1.67
N ILE A 338 -17.63 -3.14 -2.20
CA ILE A 338 -17.96 -2.72 -3.56
C ILE A 338 -17.30 -3.67 -4.59
N ILE A 339 -16.01 -3.97 -4.43
CA ILE A 339 -15.29 -4.89 -5.32
C ILE A 339 -15.90 -6.29 -5.27
N LYS A 340 -16.20 -6.81 -4.09
CA LYS A 340 -16.83 -8.13 -3.93
C LYS A 340 -18.20 -8.19 -4.63
N ARG A 341 -19.01 -7.16 -4.48
CA ARG A 341 -20.31 -7.03 -5.18
C ARG A 341 -20.12 -6.92 -6.69
N ALA A 342 -19.11 -6.21 -7.17
CA ALA A 342 -18.78 -6.16 -8.59
C ALA A 342 -18.39 -7.55 -9.11
N MET A 343 -17.58 -8.31 -8.36
CA MET A 343 -17.24 -9.69 -8.72
C MET A 343 -18.47 -10.58 -8.84
N LEU A 344 -19.44 -10.45 -7.92
CA LEU A 344 -20.72 -11.17 -8.00
C LEU A 344 -21.57 -10.78 -9.20
N SER A 345 -21.47 -9.53 -9.66
CA SER A 345 -22.26 -9.03 -10.79
C SER A 345 -21.61 -9.37 -12.14
N LEU A 346 -20.33 -9.65 -12.17
CA LEU A 346 -19.57 -9.99 -13.38
C LEU A 346 -19.54 -11.48 -13.65
N ASP A 347 -19.76 -12.31 -12.64
CA ASP A 347 -19.80 -13.77 -12.71
C ASP A 347 -21.15 -14.26 -13.26
#